data_9d3b0574525fb273a89c0fb74768a902
#
_entry.id   9d3b0574525fb273a89c0fb74768a902
#
_cell.length_a   1.000
_cell.length_b   1.000
_cell.length_c   1.000
_cell.angle_alpha   90.00
_cell.angle_beta   90.00
_cell.angle_gamma   90.00
#
_symmetry.space_group_name_H-M   'P 1'
#
loop_
_entity.id
_entity.type
_entity.pdbx_description
1 polymer ?
#
loop_
_entity_poly.entity_id
_entity_poly.type
_entity_poly.pdbx_seq_one_letter_code
_entity_poly.pdbx_strand_id
1 'polypeptide(L)'
;MKSIIRKFLSLSLAVVLAAAPLNAFASDALGDDLASSSVEVNERTELNAGTFWSNTYSDLRQENYVVYSPNARVKPIVSGGDYTTQLTTVSTAAKKLEARGYRVVAGINGDYYDTATGIPLGSMMTEGVLRNASSEYYAIGFRDDGSTVMGKPSLRITAQSDYGRSLTVTAFNYVRQSSFGIYLYDSTFNARATTGTSEEGVDVVCSAVGGSLGLNGSLTLVVEQVIEGGKDTPVGAGQYVLSSNLKAAGYVEQLRALQPGERLTVSVSASGSEWNGVTNMIGALYQLVDNGQVCSGLVNGAAPRTAVGLKRDGSLVLYTIDGRQSGYSIGATLTQVAERMVELGCVTALSLDGGGSTAMVATSPDSTVSTLVDKPSGGSERAVTNHIFLVADSQPTNIVGHVYLESESTRVLPNAQVKLTATALDTNYIPMANSNVSLRADKGTIDGNVLTAPASGTVTVTANAGGASAQTKIDVITQPDSISVRQNGKAVSAITLSAGETATLTASAMYRHLPVLGDNKGFTW
;
A
#
# COMPACT_ATOMS: atom_id res chain seq x y z
N MET A 1 -28.51 19.11 -58.89
CA MET A 1 -28.63 18.78 -57.45
C MET A 1 -27.21 18.57 -56.90
N LYS A 2 -26.76 19.53 -56.08
CA LYS A 2 -25.39 19.58 -55.56
C LYS A 2 -25.29 18.75 -54.28
N SER A 3 -24.44 17.68 -54.28
CA SER A 3 -24.07 16.88 -53.14
C SER A 3 -23.07 17.66 -52.28
N ILE A 4 -23.40 17.96 -51.03
CA ILE A 4 -22.52 18.57 -50.05
C ILE A 4 -21.85 17.47 -49.25
N ILE A 5 -20.55 17.24 -49.55
CA ILE A 5 -19.69 16.38 -48.72
C ILE A 5 -19.27 17.18 -47.50
N ARG A 6 -19.80 16.81 -46.30
CA ARG A 6 -19.31 17.29 -45.01
C ARG A 6 -18.02 16.55 -44.65
N LYS A 7 -16.90 17.26 -44.71
CA LYS A 7 -15.65 16.79 -44.08
C LYS A 7 -15.78 16.92 -42.55
N PHE A 8 -15.82 15.80 -41.89
CA PHE A 8 -15.59 15.77 -40.44
C PHE A 8 -14.09 15.96 -40.20
N LEU A 9 -13.71 17.09 -39.64
CA LEU A 9 -12.39 17.34 -39.09
C LEU A 9 -12.41 16.68 -37.68
N SER A 10 -11.79 15.52 -37.52
CA SER A 10 -11.49 14.94 -36.22
C SER A 10 -10.35 15.74 -35.61
N LEU A 11 -10.68 16.61 -34.68
CA LEU A 11 -9.71 17.28 -33.81
C LEU A 11 -9.26 16.23 -32.77
N SER A 12 -8.14 15.57 -33.04
CA SER A 12 -7.45 14.77 -32.03
C SER A 12 -6.84 15.73 -31.02
N LEU A 13 -7.46 15.83 -29.85
CA LEU A 13 -6.92 16.53 -28.70
C LEU A 13 -5.73 15.70 -28.20
N ALA A 14 -4.53 16.03 -28.62
CA ALA A 14 -3.30 15.52 -28.02
C ALA A 14 -3.26 16.06 -26.59
N VAL A 15 -3.56 15.22 -25.60
CA VAL A 15 -3.29 15.53 -24.20
C VAL A 15 -1.77 15.50 -24.05
N VAL A 16 -1.15 16.66 -24.18
CA VAL A 16 0.22 16.87 -23.72
C VAL A 16 0.14 16.87 -22.19
N LEU A 17 0.44 15.74 -21.58
CA LEU A 17 0.82 15.70 -20.17
C LEU A 17 2.17 16.42 -20.08
N ALA A 18 2.11 17.76 -19.99
CA ALA A 18 3.22 18.53 -19.49
C ALA A 18 3.44 18.06 -18.05
N ALA A 19 4.57 17.39 -17.82
CA ALA A 19 5.10 17.28 -16.47
C ALA A 19 5.19 18.73 -15.96
N ALA A 20 4.20 19.14 -15.16
CA ALA A 20 4.34 20.38 -14.40
C ALA A 20 5.67 20.24 -13.65
N PRO A 21 6.48 21.31 -13.56
CA PRO A 21 7.61 21.28 -12.65
C PRO A 21 7.00 20.94 -11.29
N LEU A 22 7.33 19.76 -10.77
CA LEU A 22 7.09 19.45 -9.37
C LEU A 22 7.77 20.58 -8.60
N ASN A 23 7.00 21.55 -8.14
CA ASN A 23 7.46 22.35 -7.04
C ASN A 23 7.75 21.32 -5.95
N ALA A 24 9.01 21.07 -5.71
CA ALA A 24 9.46 20.28 -4.59
C ALA A 24 8.82 20.94 -3.37
N PHE A 25 7.74 20.36 -2.87
CA PHE A 25 7.14 20.80 -1.62
C PHE A 25 8.16 20.43 -0.56
N ALA A 26 8.90 21.44 -0.10
CA ALA A 26 9.72 21.28 1.09
C ALA A 26 8.82 20.67 2.16
N SER A 27 9.17 19.50 2.67
CA SER A 27 8.43 18.91 3.77
C SER A 27 8.96 19.46 5.06
N ASP A 28 8.22 20.34 5.71
CA ASP A 28 8.55 20.79 7.06
C ASP A 28 8.55 19.61 8.03
N ALA A 29 7.71 18.60 7.80
CA ALA A 29 7.58 17.41 8.63
C ALA A 29 8.78 16.45 8.55
N LEU A 30 9.35 16.26 7.34
CA LEU A 30 10.39 15.25 7.12
C LEU A 30 11.81 15.85 7.05
N GLY A 31 11.95 17.15 6.80
CA GLY A 31 13.20 17.88 6.66
C GLY A 31 13.45 18.37 5.23
N ASP A 32 14.72 18.66 4.91
CA ASP A 32 15.08 19.25 3.63
C ASP A 32 14.87 18.27 2.48
N ASP A 33 14.04 18.64 1.50
CA ASP A 33 13.85 17.85 0.29
C ASP A 33 15.14 17.76 -0.52
N LEU A 34 15.60 16.54 -0.74
CA LEU A 34 16.81 16.25 -1.51
C LEU A 34 16.49 15.75 -2.91
N ALA A 35 15.54 14.86 -3.05
CA ALA A 35 15.13 14.29 -4.32
C ALA A 35 13.67 13.80 -4.24
N SER A 36 12.96 13.91 -5.34
CA SER A 36 11.63 13.34 -5.50
C SER A 36 11.44 12.78 -6.89
N SER A 37 10.58 11.77 -7.01
CA SER A 37 10.13 11.22 -8.28
C SER A 37 8.64 10.96 -8.25
N SER A 38 7.98 11.02 -9.41
CA SER A 38 6.60 10.65 -9.62
C SER A 38 6.48 9.93 -10.94
N VAL A 39 5.73 8.82 -10.97
CA VAL A 39 5.42 8.07 -12.17
C VAL A 39 3.97 7.61 -12.16
N GLU A 40 3.25 7.86 -13.24
CA GLU A 40 1.91 7.31 -13.43
C GLU A 40 2.02 5.81 -13.72
N VAL A 41 1.53 4.97 -12.79
CA VAL A 41 1.59 3.50 -12.86
C VAL A 41 0.30 2.88 -13.40
N ASN A 42 -0.79 3.65 -13.40
CA ASN A 42 -2.08 3.34 -14.00
C ASN A 42 -2.95 4.60 -14.07
N GLU A 43 -4.14 4.52 -14.69
CA GLU A 43 -5.07 5.63 -14.82
C GLU A 43 -5.31 6.32 -13.47
N ARG A 44 -5.00 7.63 -13.38
CA ARG A 44 -5.16 8.46 -12.18
C ARG A 44 -4.52 7.84 -10.93
N THR A 45 -3.42 7.12 -11.13
CA THR A 45 -2.69 6.43 -10.06
C THR A 45 -1.19 6.68 -10.23
N GLU A 46 -0.61 7.41 -9.29
CA GLU A 46 0.79 7.85 -9.32
C GLU A 46 1.57 7.23 -8.16
N LEU A 47 2.70 6.60 -8.47
CA LEU A 47 3.71 6.19 -7.51
C LEU A 47 4.72 7.32 -7.33
N ASN A 48 4.94 7.72 -6.10
CA ASN A 48 5.83 8.81 -5.73
C ASN A 48 6.89 8.30 -4.74
N ALA A 49 8.10 8.83 -4.84
CA ALA A 49 9.15 8.60 -3.86
C ALA A 49 9.81 9.93 -3.48
N GLY A 50 10.21 10.04 -2.21
CA GLY A 50 10.89 11.22 -1.66
C GLY A 50 12.10 10.85 -0.81
N THR A 51 13.18 11.61 -0.94
CA THR A 51 14.37 11.53 -0.11
C THR A 51 14.58 12.87 0.58
N PHE A 52 14.69 12.84 1.91
CA PHE A 52 14.84 14.04 2.75
C PHE A 52 16.06 13.93 3.64
N TRP A 53 16.59 15.09 4.04
CA TRP A 53 17.60 15.20 5.09
C TRP A 53 16.96 15.70 6.38
N SER A 54 17.03 14.88 7.42
CA SER A 54 16.54 15.26 8.73
C SER A 54 17.61 15.99 9.52
N ASN A 55 17.45 17.29 9.69
CA ASN A 55 18.36 18.10 10.52
C ASN A 55 18.37 17.66 11.99
N THR A 56 17.23 17.17 12.50
CA THR A 56 17.09 16.67 13.88
C THR A 56 17.95 15.42 14.14
N TYR A 57 18.01 14.52 13.17
CA TYR A 57 18.75 13.25 13.32
C TYR A 57 20.08 13.24 12.56
N SER A 58 20.35 14.26 11.75
CA SER A 58 21.51 14.32 10.83
C SER A 58 21.63 13.06 9.98
N ASP A 59 20.52 12.62 9.39
CA ASP A 59 20.43 11.39 8.61
C ASP A 59 19.31 11.48 7.54
N LEU A 60 19.31 10.54 6.63
CA LEU A 60 18.35 10.47 5.53
C LEU A 60 16.99 9.90 5.95
N ARG A 61 15.98 10.24 5.16
CA ARG A 61 14.63 9.64 5.17
C ARG A 61 14.21 9.29 3.75
N GLN A 62 13.57 8.11 3.61
CA GLN A 62 13.05 7.61 2.35
C GLN A 62 11.56 7.33 2.52
N GLU A 63 10.72 8.02 1.75
CA GLU A 63 9.29 7.76 1.68
C GLU A 63 8.90 7.20 0.33
N ASN A 64 7.84 6.38 0.31
CA ASN A 64 7.13 5.99 -0.89
C ASN A 64 5.64 6.20 -0.65
N TYR A 65 4.91 6.71 -1.64
CA TYR A 65 3.46 6.81 -1.54
C TYR A 65 2.79 6.72 -2.90
N VAL A 66 1.58 6.20 -2.89
CA VAL A 66 0.73 6.13 -4.08
C VAL A 66 -0.45 7.06 -3.88
N VAL A 67 -0.69 7.94 -4.85
CA VAL A 67 -1.91 8.75 -4.93
C VAL A 67 -2.84 8.09 -5.93
N TYR A 68 -4.00 7.66 -5.47
CA TYR A 68 -5.04 7.05 -6.29
C TYR A 68 -6.30 7.92 -6.27
N SER A 69 -6.79 8.31 -7.45
CA SER A 69 -8.11 8.92 -7.57
C SER A 69 -9.10 7.90 -8.12
N PRO A 70 -10.30 7.75 -7.51
CA PRO A 70 -11.29 6.78 -7.95
C PRO A 70 -11.56 6.84 -9.45
N ASN A 71 -11.54 5.68 -10.09
CA ASN A 71 -11.75 5.52 -11.52
C ASN A 71 -12.32 4.11 -11.85
N ALA A 72 -12.67 3.86 -13.11
CA ALA A 72 -13.29 2.60 -13.51
C ALA A 72 -12.30 1.43 -13.67
N ARG A 73 -10.99 1.71 -13.79
CA ARG A 73 -9.95 0.71 -14.10
C ARG A 73 -9.26 0.16 -12.88
N VAL A 74 -8.97 1.02 -11.90
CA VAL A 74 -8.23 0.64 -10.69
C VAL A 74 -9.20 0.61 -9.51
N LYS A 75 -9.12 -0.45 -8.70
CA LYS A 75 -9.97 -0.62 -7.53
C LYS A 75 -9.14 -0.94 -6.29
N PRO A 76 -9.44 -0.33 -5.15
CA PRO A 76 -8.87 -0.73 -3.88
C PRO A 76 -9.57 -2.00 -3.37
N ILE A 77 -8.79 -2.98 -2.94
CA ILE A 77 -9.27 -4.21 -2.32
C ILE A 77 -8.49 -4.51 -1.04
N VAL A 78 -9.10 -5.31 -0.16
CA VAL A 78 -8.45 -5.87 1.02
C VAL A 78 -8.14 -7.33 0.78
N SER A 79 -6.94 -7.77 1.12
CA SER A 79 -6.50 -9.16 1.04
C SER A 79 -6.02 -9.64 2.40
N GLY A 80 -6.29 -10.88 2.72
CA GLY A 80 -5.79 -11.59 3.92
C GLY A 80 -5.36 -13.00 3.57
N GLY A 81 -5.03 -13.79 4.60
CA GLY A 81 -4.76 -15.22 4.46
C GLY A 81 -6.03 -16.03 4.13
N ASP A 82 -5.87 -17.33 3.89
CA ASP A 82 -6.97 -18.26 3.64
C ASP A 82 -7.84 -18.42 4.92
N TYR A 83 -7.24 -18.20 6.09
CA TYR A 83 -7.92 -18.08 7.38
C TYR A 83 -7.42 -16.85 8.16
N THR A 84 -8.23 -16.38 9.11
CA THR A 84 -8.03 -15.08 9.80
C THR A 84 -6.69 -14.97 10.52
N THR A 85 -6.17 -16.06 11.08
CA THR A 85 -4.89 -16.09 11.81
C THR A 85 -3.66 -16.32 10.91
N GLN A 86 -3.85 -16.41 9.58
CA GLN A 86 -2.74 -16.65 8.65
C GLN A 86 -2.03 -15.37 8.29
N LEU A 87 -0.73 -15.35 8.52
CA LEU A 87 0.14 -14.24 8.14
C LEU A 87 0.77 -14.48 6.76
N THR A 88 0.81 -13.42 5.93
CA THR A 88 1.48 -13.44 4.62
C THR A 88 2.23 -12.12 4.40
N THR A 89 3.31 -12.15 3.58
CA THR A 89 3.98 -10.91 3.18
C THR A 89 3.18 -10.18 2.10
N VAL A 90 3.37 -8.86 1.97
CA VAL A 90 2.73 -8.06 0.90
C VAL A 90 3.05 -8.65 -0.47
N SER A 91 4.33 -8.99 -0.72
CA SER A 91 4.76 -9.61 -1.99
C SER A 91 4.11 -10.97 -2.25
N THR A 92 3.89 -11.79 -1.20
CA THR A 92 3.21 -13.09 -1.36
C THR A 92 1.73 -12.90 -1.67
N ALA A 93 1.06 -11.96 -0.99
CA ALA A 93 -0.33 -11.62 -1.25
C ALA A 93 -0.51 -11.02 -2.66
N ALA A 94 0.41 -10.16 -3.12
CA ALA A 94 0.42 -9.62 -4.47
C ALA A 94 0.48 -10.74 -5.53
N LYS A 95 1.42 -11.69 -5.39
CA LYS A 95 1.53 -12.85 -6.29
C LYS A 95 0.27 -13.71 -6.34
N LYS A 96 -0.43 -13.88 -5.20
CA LYS A 96 -1.72 -14.59 -5.18
C LYS A 96 -2.79 -13.84 -6.00
N LEU A 97 -2.83 -12.52 -5.93
CA LEU A 97 -3.74 -11.69 -6.73
C LEU A 97 -3.39 -11.75 -8.23
N GLU A 98 -2.10 -11.65 -8.57
CA GLU A 98 -1.62 -11.79 -9.95
C GLU A 98 -1.97 -13.17 -10.54
N ALA A 99 -1.84 -14.25 -9.75
CA ALA A 99 -2.26 -15.58 -10.14
C ALA A 99 -3.79 -15.73 -10.35
N ARG A 100 -4.60 -14.86 -9.72
CA ARG A 100 -6.05 -14.74 -9.96
C ARG A 100 -6.38 -13.89 -11.21
N GLY A 101 -5.39 -13.35 -11.91
CA GLY A 101 -5.57 -12.56 -13.13
C GLY A 101 -5.67 -11.05 -12.91
N TYR A 102 -5.38 -10.54 -11.72
CA TYR A 102 -5.27 -9.11 -11.49
C TYR A 102 -3.88 -8.58 -11.88
N ARG A 103 -3.83 -7.34 -12.34
CA ARG A 103 -2.61 -6.53 -12.30
C ARG A 103 -2.57 -5.82 -10.94
N VAL A 104 -1.61 -6.13 -10.10
CA VAL A 104 -1.35 -5.38 -8.88
C VAL A 104 -0.68 -4.07 -9.25
N VAL A 105 -1.38 -2.95 -9.10
CA VAL A 105 -0.84 -1.61 -9.38
C VAL A 105 0.08 -1.17 -8.25
N ALA A 106 -0.42 -1.31 -7.02
CA ALA A 106 0.35 -1.08 -5.78
C ALA A 106 -0.31 -1.83 -4.62
N GLY A 107 0.42 -2.03 -3.52
CA GLY A 107 -0.13 -2.58 -2.30
C GLY A 107 0.74 -2.30 -1.09
N ILE A 108 0.14 -2.25 0.09
CA ILE A 108 0.81 -2.01 1.38
C ILE A 108 0.36 -3.04 2.41
N ASN A 109 1.16 -3.22 3.46
CA ASN A 109 0.73 -3.94 4.66
C ASN A 109 -0.45 -3.23 5.33
N GLY A 110 -1.22 -3.98 6.12
CA GLY A 110 -2.49 -3.51 6.68
C GLY A 110 -2.46 -3.26 8.19
N ASP A 111 -3.52 -3.75 8.84
CA ASP A 111 -3.83 -3.51 10.24
C ASP A 111 -2.77 -4.05 11.20
N TYR A 112 -2.74 -3.49 12.38
CA TYR A 112 -2.09 -4.09 13.54
C TYR A 112 -2.73 -5.44 13.89
N TYR A 113 -1.97 -6.33 14.48
CA TYR A 113 -2.46 -7.65 14.86
C TYR A 113 -1.81 -8.13 16.16
N ASP A 114 -2.47 -9.05 16.83
CA ASP A 114 -1.89 -9.76 17.97
C ASP A 114 -0.82 -10.73 17.46
N THR A 115 0.43 -10.47 17.80
CA THR A 115 1.58 -11.26 17.31
C THR A 115 1.60 -12.70 17.83
N ALA A 116 0.88 -13.01 18.92
CA ALA A 116 0.78 -14.35 19.47
C ALA A 116 -0.26 -15.21 18.72
N THR A 117 -1.31 -14.58 18.20
CA THR A 117 -2.43 -15.29 17.57
C THR A 117 -2.55 -15.06 16.06
N GLY A 118 -1.98 -13.99 15.54
CA GLY A 118 -2.13 -13.56 14.14
C GLY A 118 -3.46 -12.86 13.85
N ILE A 119 -4.31 -12.64 14.86
CA ILE A 119 -5.64 -12.02 14.68
C ILE A 119 -5.48 -10.51 14.50
N PRO A 120 -6.08 -9.90 13.44
CA PRO A 120 -6.09 -8.44 13.29
C PRO A 120 -6.85 -7.76 14.44
N LEU A 121 -6.39 -6.58 14.87
CA LEU A 121 -7.04 -5.85 15.97
C LEU A 121 -8.40 -5.31 15.53
N GLY A 122 -8.50 -4.73 14.36
CA GLY A 122 -9.73 -4.20 13.81
C GLY A 122 -10.51 -5.22 12.98
N SER A 123 -11.54 -4.74 12.32
CA SER A 123 -12.41 -5.59 11.48
C SER A 123 -11.85 -5.72 10.08
N MET A 124 -12.02 -6.90 9.47
CA MET A 124 -11.65 -7.17 8.09
C MET A 124 -12.84 -7.72 7.30
N MET A 125 -13.08 -7.14 6.12
CA MET A 125 -14.06 -7.62 5.16
C MET A 125 -13.43 -7.65 3.77
N THR A 126 -13.66 -8.72 3.03
CA THR A 126 -13.15 -8.94 1.67
C THR A 126 -14.30 -9.34 0.76
N GLU A 127 -14.42 -8.65 -0.38
CA GLU A 127 -15.44 -8.99 -1.39
C GLU A 127 -16.86 -9.10 -0.80
N GLY A 128 -17.22 -8.22 0.14
CA GLY A 128 -18.52 -8.18 0.81
C GLY A 128 -18.70 -9.19 1.96
N VAL A 129 -17.72 -10.03 2.23
CA VAL A 129 -17.78 -11.05 3.29
C VAL A 129 -16.88 -10.66 4.46
N LEU A 130 -17.47 -10.61 5.65
CA LEU A 130 -16.76 -10.35 6.90
C LEU A 130 -15.83 -11.53 7.23
N ARG A 131 -14.57 -11.24 7.53
CA ARG A 131 -13.55 -12.24 7.89
C ARG A 131 -13.30 -12.29 9.39
N ASN A 132 -13.31 -11.12 10.01
CA ASN A 132 -13.37 -10.94 11.46
C ASN A 132 -14.05 -9.62 11.78
N ALA A 133 -14.54 -9.47 13.00
CA ALA A 133 -15.13 -8.22 13.47
C ALA A 133 -14.76 -7.94 14.92
N SER A 134 -14.35 -6.68 15.15
CA SER A 134 -14.17 -6.03 16.43
C SER A 134 -14.81 -4.63 16.35
N SER A 135 -15.41 -4.13 17.42
CA SER A 135 -16.18 -2.86 17.39
C SER A 135 -15.40 -1.61 17.76
N GLU A 136 -14.16 -1.72 18.23
CA GLU A 136 -13.49 -0.64 18.97
C GLU A 136 -12.51 0.19 18.14
N TYR A 137 -12.08 -0.30 16.97
CA TYR A 137 -11.01 0.28 16.19
C TYR A 137 -11.51 1.16 15.04
N TYR A 138 -10.64 2.04 14.55
CA TYR A 138 -10.85 2.71 13.28
C TYR A 138 -10.84 1.70 12.13
N ALA A 139 -11.44 2.08 11.02
CA ALA A 139 -11.43 1.27 9.80
C ALA A 139 -11.34 2.14 8.55
N ILE A 140 -10.87 1.52 7.49
CA ILE A 140 -10.86 2.04 6.12
C ILE A 140 -11.76 1.11 5.33
N GLY A 141 -12.81 1.66 4.72
CA GLY A 141 -13.76 0.94 3.88
C GLY A 141 -13.68 1.37 2.43
N PHE A 142 -13.76 0.41 1.52
CA PHE A 142 -13.75 0.63 0.07
C PHE A 142 -15.04 0.11 -0.55
N ARG A 143 -15.58 0.86 -1.51
CA ARG A 143 -16.75 0.48 -2.32
C ARG A 143 -16.30 0.02 -3.71
N ASP A 144 -17.20 -0.63 -4.44
CA ASP A 144 -16.93 -1.16 -5.78
C ASP A 144 -16.66 -0.06 -6.83
N ASP A 145 -17.09 1.18 -6.57
CA ASP A 145 -16.76 2.34 -7.39
C ASP A 145 -15.37 2.94 -7.09
N GLY A 146 -14.62 2.34 -6.18
CA GLY A 146 -13.30 2.79 -5.74
C GLY A 146 -13.32 3.88 -4.68
N SER A 147 -14.49 4.37 -4.26
CA SER A 147 -14.59 5.38 -3.21
C SER A 147 -14.26 4.81 -1.84
N THR A 148 -13.72 5.65 -0.96
CA THR A 148 -13.19 5.29 0.34
C THR A 148 -13.94 6.01 1.46
N VAL A 149 -14.17 5.32 2.56
CA VAL A 149 -14.62 5.88 3.84
C VAL A 149 -13.61 5.55 4.94
N MET A 150 -13.39 6.48 5.87
CA MET A 150 -12.52 6.29 7.04
C MET A 150 -13.21 6.77 8.29
N GLY A 151 -13.09 6.01 9.39
CA GLY A 151 -13.70 6.36 10.67
C GLY A 151 -13.87 5.14 11.57
N LYS A 152 -14.80 5.23 12.52
CA LYS A 152 -15.18 4.09 13.39
C LYS A 152 -16.53 3.54 12.93
N PRO A 153 -16.58 2.34 12.32
CA PRO A 153 -17.84 1.75 11.86
C PRO A 153 -18.74 1.34 13.03
N SER A 154 -18.21 1.15 14.23
CA SER A 154 -18.93 0.69 15.42
C SER A 154 -19.86 -0.47 15.07
N LEU A 155 -19.28 -1.58 14.58
CA LEU A 155 -20.03 -2.72 14.08
C LEU A 155 -20.87 -3.35 15.18
N ARG A 156 -22.11 -3.68 14.84
CA ARG A 156 -23.02 -4.44 15.70
C ARG A 156 -23.45 -5.71 14.98
N ILE A 157 -23.25 -6.86 15.65
CA ILE A 157 -23.67 -8.16 15.17
C ILE A 157 -24.81 -8.65 16.08
N THR A 158 -25.94 -9.01 15.48
CA THR A 158 -27.09 -9.54 16.22
C THR A 158 -27.54 -10.86 15.59
N ALA A 159 -27.96 -11.81 16.43
CA ALA A 159 -28.60 -13.04 16.01
C ALA A 159 -30.03 -13.06 16.53
N GLN A 160 -31.01 -12.99 15.62
CA GLN A 160 -32.43 -12.99 15.94
C GLN A 160 -33.01 -14.37 15.70
N SER A 161 -33.54 -14.99 16.74
CA SER A 161 -34.21 -16.28 16.68
C SER A 161 -35.64 -16.16 16.15
N ASP A 162 -36.12 -17.15 15.40
CA ASP A 162 -37.51 -17.31 15.01
C ASP A 162 -38.44 -17.60 16.20
N TYR A 163 -37.91 -17.96 17.38
CA TYR A 163 -38.65 -18.06 18.65
C TYR A 163 -38.63 -16.74 19.45
N GLY A 164 -38.22 -15.61 18.82
CA GLY A 164 -38.31 -14.28 19.41
C GLY A 164 -37.15 -13.90 20.34
N ARG A 165 -36.08 -14.70 20.41
CA ARG A 165 -34.87 -14.36 21.16
C ARG A 165 -33.97 -13.45 20.35
N SER A 166 -33.29 -12.53 21.00
CA SER A 166 -32.29 -11.66 20.40
C SER A 166 -30.96 -11.77 21.16
N LEU A 167 -29.90 -12.16 20.45
CA LEU A 167 -28.55 -12.27 20.99
C LEU A 167 -27.68 -11.18 20.39
N THR A 168 -26.85 -10.56 21.22
CA THR A 168 -25.78 -9.68 20.74
C THR A 168 -24.50 -10.49 20.66
N VAL A 169 -23.94 -10.59 19.44
CA VAL A 169 -22.63 -11.21 19.21
C VAL A 169 -21.56 -10.15 19.44
N THR A 170 -20.65 -10.43 20.37
CA THR A 170 -19.60 -9.50 20.79
C THR A 170 -18.52 -9.30 19.73
N ALA A 171 -18.10 -10.40 19.09
CA ALA A 171 -17.13 -10.38 18.02
C ALA A 171 -17.27 -11.63 17.14
N PHE A 172 -16.73 -11.53 15.91
CA PHE A 172 -16.69 -12.61 14.93
C PHE A 172 -15.24 -12.97 14.63
N ASN A 173 -14.90 -14.25 14.64
CA ASN A 173 -13.54 -14.77 14.44
C ASN A 173 -12.49 -14.00 15.25
N TYR A 174 -12.69 -13.97 16.56
CA TYR A 174 -11.86 -13.22 17.50
C TYR A 174 -11.64 -14.01 18.80
N VAL A 175 -10.69 -13.57 19.63
CA VAL A 175 -10.40 -14.26 20.91
C VAL A 175 -11.59 -14.16 21.87
N ARG A 176 -12.10 -15.32 22.33
CA ARG A 176 -13.17 -15.38 23.33
C ARG A 176 -12.65 -14.94 24.70
N GLN A 177 -13.28 -13.91 25.26
CA GLN A 177 -12.99 -13.46 26.63
C GLN A 177 -13.57 -14.43 27.68
N SER A 178 -12.92 -14.53 28.83
CA SER A 178 -13.31 -15.49 29.88
C SER A 178 -14.55 -15.09 30.69
N SER A 179 -14.91 -13.81 30.73
CA SER A 179 -16.00 -13.33 31.60
C SER A 179 -17.10 -12.56 30.88
N PHE A 180 -17.04 -12.45 29.57
CA PHE A 180 -17.93 -11.56 28.81
C PHE A 180 -18.18 -12.04 27.39
N GLY A 181 -19.44 -11.98 26.95
CA GLY A 181 -19.82 -11.97 25.54
C GLY A 181 -20.15 -13.33 24.93
N ILE A 182 -20.81 -13.24 23.77
CA ILE A 182 -21.03 -14.33 22.83
C ILE A 182 -20.16 -14.08 21.61
N TYR A 183 -19.42 -15.08 21.18
CA TYR A 183 -18.49 -15.04 20.05
C TYR A 183 -18.98 -15.95 18.94
N LEU A 184 -18.90 -15.50 17.69
CA LEU A 184 -19.27 -16.29 16.54
C LEU A 184 -17.99 -16.70 15.79
N TYR A 185 -17.94 -17.95 15.38
CA TYR A 185 -16.82 -18.51 14.62
C TYR A 185 -17.30 -19.20 13.35
N ASP A 186 -16.51 -19.12 12.29
CA ASP A 186 -16.64 -19.97 11.11
C ASP A 186 -15.36 -20.79 10.87
N SER A 187 -15.39 -21.67 9.86
CA SER A 187 -14.28 -22.55 9.52
C SER A 187 -13.02 -21.80 9.03
N THR A 188 -13.13 -20.49 8.74
CA THR A 188 -12.02 -19.67 8.26
C THR A 188 -11.29 -18.94 9.40
N PHE A 189 -11.65 -19.17 10.66
CA PHE A 189 -10.98 -18.52 11.79
C PHE A 189 -9.50 -18.90 11.88
N ASN A 190 -9.19 -20.19 11.90
CA ASN A 190 -7.82 -20.69 12.01
C ASN A 190 -7.60 -21.97 11.18
N ALA A 191 -6.33 -22.37 11.00
CA ALA A 191 -5.95 -23.52 10.19
C ALA A 191 -6.55 -24.86 10.63
N ARG A 192 -6.97 -24.99 11.90
CA ARG A 192 -7.59 -26.21 12.44
C ARG A 192 -9.09 -26.26 12.23
N ALA A 193 -9.67 -25.17 11.71
CA ALA A 193 -11.11 -24.97 11.60
C ALA A 193 -11.84 -25.29 12.92
N THR A 194 -11.45 -24.60 13.98
CA THR A 194 -12.04 -24.74 15.34
C THR A 194 -12.30 -23.36 15.96
N THR A 195 -13.02 -23.31 17.08
CA THR A 195 -13.22 -22.07 17.84
C THR A 195 -11.92 -21.52 18.46
N GLY A 196 -10.83 -22.30 18.50
CA GLY A 196 -9.54 -21.91 19.09
C GLY A 196 -9.60 -21.62 20.60
N THR A 197 -10.67 -22.02 21.30
CA THR A 197 -10.88 -21.71 22.72
C THR A 197 -10.10 -22.66 23.62
N SER A 198 -9.43 -22.12 24.64
CA SER A 198 -8.64 -22.87 25.61
C SER A 198 -9.40 -23.27 26.90
N GLU A 199 -10.50 -22.58 27.20
CA GLU A 199 -11.34 -22.81 28.35
C GLU A 199 -12.70 -23.41 27.93
N GLU A 200 -13.37 -24.11 28.84
CA GLU A 200 -14.71 -24.65 28.63
C GLU A 200 -15.76 -23.54 28.48
N GLY A 201 -16.76 -23.80 27.68
CA GLY A 201 -17.89 -22.89 27.43
C GLY A 201 -19.15 -23.63 27.07
N VAL A 202 -20.17 -22.88 26.70
CA VAL A 202 -21.33 -23.39 25.97
C VAL A 202 -21.14 -23.01 24.52
N ASP A 203 -21.12 -24.02 23.66
CA ASP A 203 -20.95 -23.86 22.22
C ASP A 203 -22.21 -24.33 21.49
N VAL A 204 -22.75 -23.49 20.59
CA VAL A 204 -23.91 -23.80 19.77
C VAL A 204 -23.46 -23.94 18.33
N VAL A 205 -23.47 -25.16 17.83
CA VAL A 205 -23.11 -25.47 16.44
C VAL A 205 -24.33 -25.23 15.56
N CYS A 206 -24.14 -24.48 14.49
CA CYS A 206 -25.19 -24.11 13.55
C CYS A 206 -24.72 -24.38 12.10
N SER A 207 -25.64 -24.73 11.22
CA SER A 207 -25.42 -24.81 9.77
C SER A 207 -26.00 -23.59 9.06
N ALA A 208 -25.24 -23.02 8.12
CA ALA A 208 -25.71 -21.95 7.25
C ALA A 208 -26.67 -22.52 6.20
N VAL A 209 -27.86 -21.90 6.09
CA VAL A 209 -28.89 -22.28 5.11
C VAL A 209 -29.17 -21.20 4.07
N GLY A 210 -28.54 -20.03 4.19
CA GLY A 210 -28.63 -18.96 3.19
C GLY A 210 -28.02 -17.65 3.65
N GLY A 211 -27.68 -16.79 2.69
CA GLY A 211 -27.10 -15.47 2.91
C GLY A 211 -25.59 -15.49 3.16
N SER A 212 -25.05 -14.34 3.53
CA SER A 212 -23.63 -14.16 3.87
C SER A 212 -23.48 -13.11 4.97
N LEU A 213 -22.41 -13.22 5.77
CA LEU A 213 -22.11 -12.27 6.83
C LEU A 213 -21.30 -11.10 6.24
N GLY A 214 -21.95 -9.96 6.05
CA GLY A 214 -21.35 -8.72 5.55
C GLY A 214 -22.13 -7.51 6.01
N LEU A 215 -21.62 -6.30 5.74
CA LEU A 215 -22.32 -5.07 6.10
C LEU A 215 -23.68 -4.99 5.40
N ASN A 216 -24.72 -4.74 6.21
CA ASN A 216 -26.12 -4.71 5.76
C ASN A 216 -26.58 -6.03 5.11
N GLY A 217 -25.82 -7.11 5.26
CA GLY A 217 -26.19 -8.47 4.89
C GLY A 217 -26.80 -9.23 6.05
N SER A 218 -27.38 -10.39 5.73
CA SER A 218 -27.87 -11.32 6.72
C SER A 218 -27.50 -12.76 6.36
N LEU A 219 -27.19 -13.54 7.38
CA LEU A 219 -26.87 -14.96 7.31
C LEU A 219 -27.93 -15.72 8.11
N THR A 220 -28.58 -16.72 7.50
CA THR A 220 -29.52 -17.58 8.18
C THR A 220 -28.82 -18.86 8.62
N LEU A 221 -28.84 -19.12 9.93
CA LEU A 221 -28.30 -20.32 10.56
C LEU A 221 -29.43 -21.20 11.10
N VAL A 222 -29.21 -22.51 11.15
CA VAL A 222 -30.07 -23.47 11.88
C VAL A 222 -29.22 -24.11 12.96
N VAL A 223 -29.70 -24.06 14.20
CA VAL A 223 -29.05 -24.71 15.35
C VAL A 223 -29.06 -26.23 15.15
N GLU A 224 -27.90 -26.86 15.22
CA GLU A 224 -27.73 -28.32 15.15
C GLU A 224 -27.68 -28.93 16.54
N GLN A 225 -26.85 -28.36 17.42
CA GLN A 225 -26.66 -28.85 18.77
C GLN A 225 -26.13 -27.77 19.71
N VAL A 226 -26.41 -27.95 21.01
CA VAL A 226 -25.83 -27.18 22.11
C VAL A 226 -24.87 -28.09 22.87
N ILE A 227 -23.62 -27.66 23.04
CA ILE A 227 -22.54 -28.44 23.68
C ILE A 227 -22.19 -27.78 25.00
N GLU A 228 -22.40 -28.50 26.10
CA GLU A 228 -21.90 -28.12 27.41
C GLU A 228 -20.43 -28.50 27.59
N GLY A 229 -19.62 -27.60 28.14
CA GLY A 229 -18.18 -27.82 28.31
C GLY A 229 -17.41 -27.77 26.98
N GLY A 230 -17.99 -27.14 25.94
CA GLY A 230 -17.37 -26.99 24.63
C GLY A 230 -16.01 -26.28 24.71
N LYS A 231 -14.99 -26.89 24.10
CA LYS A 231 -13.62 -26.40 24.10
C LYS A 231 -12.95 -26.77 22.78
N ASP A 232 -12.38 -25.74 22.10
CA ASP A 232 -11.76 -25.92 20.78
C ASP A 232 -12.68 -26.65 19.79
N THR A 233 -13.98 -26.31 19.86
CA THR A 233 -15.04 -26.99 19.11
C THR A 233 -14.77 -26.90 17.61
N PRO A 234 -14.81 -28.02 16.87
CA PRO A 234 -14.67 -28.02 15.42
C PRO A 234 -15.76 -27.20 14.71
N VAL A 235 -15.38 -26.50 13.65
CA VAL A 235 -16.26 -25.70 12.81
C VAL A 235 -16.15 -26.21 11.37
N GLY A 236 -17.10 -27.00 10.92
CA GLY A 236 -17.12 -27.56 9.57
C GLY A 236 -17.35 -26.51 8.49
N ALA A 237 -17.10 -26.87 7.23
CA ALA A 237 -17.42 -26.01 6.10
C ALA A 237 -18.93 -25.69 6.08
N GLY A 238 -19.28 -24.39 6.00
CA GLY A 238 -20.68 -23.94 6.08
C GLY A 238 -21.30 -23.99 7.48
N GLN A 239 -20.52 -24.38 8.51
CA GLN A 239 -20.94 -24.29 9.90
C GLN A 239 -20.45 -23.01 10.57
N TYR A 240 -21.17 -22.63 11.59
CA TYR A 240 -20.85 -21.53 12.50
C TYR A 240 -21.03 -21.99 13.95
N VAL A 241 -20.21 -21.50 14.86
CA VAL A 241 -20.33 -21.79 16.29
C VAL A 241 -20.50 -20.52 17.09
N LEU A 242 -21.62 -20.38 17.78
CA LEU A 242 -21.78 -19.37 18.84
C LEU A 242 -21.19 -19.93 20.13
N SER A 243 -20.31 -19.19 20.77
CA SER A 243 -19.55 -19.65 21.93
C SER A 243 -19.50 -18.60 23.04
N SER A 244 -19.71 -19.05 24.28
CA SER A 244 -19.54 -18.23 25.47
C SER A 244 -18.83 -19.04 26.57
N ASN A 245 -17.90 -18.39 27.30
CA ASN A 245 -17.18 -19.02 28.40
C ASN A 245 -18.10 -19.30 29.58
N LEU A 246 -17.95 -20.43 30.29
CA LEU A 246 -18.77 -20.80 31.45
C LEU A 246 -18.80 -19.74 32.57
N LYS A 247 -17.75 -18.91 32.66
CA LYS A 247 -17.67 -17.79 33.63
C LYS A 247 -18.56 -16.59 33.27
N ALA A 248 -19.05 -16.53 32.02
CA ALA A 248 -19.93 -15.48 31.52
C ALA A 248 -21.41 -15.86 31.67
N ALA A 249 -21.88 -16.12 32.89
CA ALA A 249 -23.14 -16.77 33.19
C ALA A 249 -24.36 -16.26 32.43
N GLY A 250 -24.57 -14.93 32.34
CA GLY A 250 -25.72 -14.36 31.62
C GLY A 250 -25.72 -14.62 30.13
N TYR A 251 -24.53 -14.78 29.48
CA TYR A 251 -24.40 -15.12 28.07
C TYR A 251 -24.54 -16.62 27.82
N VAL A 252 -24.02 -17.43 28.75
CA VAL A 252 -24.14 -18.89 28.74
C VAL A 252 -25.61 -19.31 28.77
N GLU A 253 -26.43 -18.71 29.63
CA GLU A 253 -27.87 -19.01 29.72
C GLU A 253 -28.62 -18.66 28.42
N GLN A 254 -28.18 -17.60 27.68
CA GLN A 254 -28.76 -17.26 26.39
C GLN A 254 -28.47 -18.36 25.34
N LEU A 255 -27.26 -18.93 25.36
CA LEU A 255 -26.89 -20.02 24.45
C LEU A 255 -27.58 -21.34 24.81
N ARG A 256 -27.69 -21.67 26.12
CA ARG A 256 -28.42 -22.85 26.61
C ARG A 256 -29.89 -22.86 26.22
N ALA A 257 -30.50 -21.68 26.09
CA ALA A 257 -31.90 -21.55 25.70
C ALA A 257 -32.20 -21.87 24.25
N LEU A 258 -31.17 -21.93 23.39
CA LEU A 258 -31.31 -22.28 21.97
C LEU A 258 -31.59 -23.78 21.82
N GLN A 259 -32.36 -24.16 20.79
CA GLN A 259 -32.77 -25.55 20.58
C GLN A 259 -32.40 -26.03 19.18
N PRO A 260 -32.04 -27.31 19.00
CA PRO A 260 -31.85 -27.88 17.69
C PRO A 260 -33.07 -27.66 16.78
N GLY A 261 -32.83 -27.23 15.55
CA GLY A 261 -33.83 -26.82 14.57
C GLY A 261 -34.27 -25.37 14.61
N GLU A 262 -33.92 -24.61 15.67
CA GLU A 262 -34.19 -23.18 15.77
C GLU A 262 -33.42 -22.40 14.72
N ARG A 263 -34.05 -21.42 14.07
CA ARG A 263 -33.41 -20.57 13.06
C ARG A 263 -32.95 -19.27 13.68
N LEU A 264 -31.72 -18.88 13.33
CA LEU A 264 -31.11 -17.60 13.72
C LEU A 264 -30.82 -16.77 12.48
N THR A 265 -31.34 -15.56 12.41
CA THR A 265 -30.92 -14.56 11.41
C THR A 265 -29.83 -13.71 12.02
N VAL A 266 -28.60 -13.87 11.52
CA VAL A 266 -27.43 -13.08 11.95
C VAL A 266 -27.29 -11.89 11.01
N SER A 267 -27.26 -10.69 11.58
CA SER A 267 -27.13 -9.43 10.81
C SER A 267 -25.99 -8.60 11.33
N VAL A 268 -25.31 -7.90 10.42
CA VAL A 268 -24.23 -6.94 10.73
C VAL A 268 -24.63 -5.56 10.28
N SER A 269 -24.52 -4.59 11.16
CA SER A 269 -24.76 -3.18 10.86
C SER A 269 -23.59 -2.32 11.33
N ALA A 270 -23.33 -1.24 10.61
CA ALA A 270 -22.43 -0.18 11.05
C ALA A 270 -23.22 1.02 11.58
N SER A 271 -22.63 1.81 12.45
CA SER A 271 -23.18 3.11 12.83
C SER A 271 -22.86 4.13 11.73
N GLY A 272 -23.91 4.72 11.15
CA GLY A 272 -23.78 5.72 10.10
C GLY A 272 -23.95 5.17 8.67
N SER A 273 -24.61 5.97 7.84
CA SER A 273 -24.91 5.62 6.45
C SER A 273 -23.70 5.71 5.52
N GLU A 274 -22.62 6.34 5.96
CA GLU A 274 -21.34 6.47 5.22
C GLU A 274 -20.69 5.11 4.96
N TRP A 275 -21.01 4.07 5.75
CA TRP A 275 -20.53 2.69 5.56
C TRP A 275 -21.36 1.88 4.58
N ASN A 276 -22.46 2.42 4.07
CA ASN A 276 -23.28 1.71 3.09
C ASN A 276 -22.50 1.47 1.80
N GLY A 277 -22.66 0.27 1.24
CA GLY A 277 -22.00 -0.14 -0.01
C GLY A 277 -20.53 -0.48 0.13
N VAL A 278 -19.94 -0.45 1.34
CA VAL A 278 -18.57 -0.93 1.57
C VAL A 278 -18.53 -2.44 1.37
N THR A 279 -17.63 -2.90 0.49
CA THR A 279 -17.41 -4.33 0.18
C THR A 279 -16.04 -4.83 0.64
N ASN A 280 -15.10 -3.92 0.89
CA ASN A 280 -13.79 -4.23 1.45
C ASN A 280 -13.53 -3.31 2.64
N MET A 281 -13.04 -3.85 3.75
CA MET A 281 -12.76 -3.07 4.97
C MET A 281 -11.53 -3.64 5.68
N ILE A 282 -10.72 -2.75 6.24
CA ILE A 282 -9.55 -3.10 7.05
C ILE A 282 -9.47 -2.20 8.28
N GLY A 283 -9.00 -2.76 9.39
CA GLY A 283 -8.81 -2.01 10.64
C GLY A 283 -7.63 -1.06 10.61
N ALA A 284 -7.64 -0.11 11.53
CA ALA A 284 -6.53 0.82 11.80
C ALA A 284 -6.53 1.23 13.28
N LEU A 285 -5.35 1.56 13.83
CA LEU A 285 -5.23 1.79 15.27
C LEU A 285 -5.33 3.27 15.65
N TYR A 286 -4.57 4.15 14.99
CA TYR A 286 -4.49 5.57 15.35
C TYR A 286 -5.06 6.45 14.24
N GLN A 287 -5.88 7.44 14.62
CA GLN A 287 -6.20 8.55 13.75
C GLN A 287 -5.04 9.55 13.79
N LEU A 288 -4.47 9.83 12.63
CA LEU A 288 -3.34 10.73 12.44
C LEU A 288 -3.80 12.16 12.13
N VAL A 289 -4.80 12.25 11.25
CA VAL A 289 -5.37 13.52 10.78
C VAL A 289 -6.88 13.45 10.89
N ASP A 290 -7.48 14.50 11.43
CA ASP A 290 -8.92 14.72 11.48
C ASP A 290 -9.26 16.12 10.94
N ASN A 291 -10.13 16.19 9.94
CA ASN A 291 -10.54 17.44 9.28
C ASN A 291 -9.34 18.34 8.85
N GLY A 292 -8.24 17.73 8.39
CA GLY A 292 -7.03 18.43 7.97
C GLY A 292 -6.14 18.92 9.13
N GLN A 293 -6.41 18.49 10.35
CA GLN A 293 -5.63 18.82 11.54
C GLN A 293 -4.93 17.57 12.10
N VAL A 294 -3.68 17.73 12.51
CA VAL A 294 -2.91 16.68 13.17
C VAL A 294 -3.53 16.34 14.52
N CYS A 295 -3.79 15.05 14.78
CA CYS A 295 -4.32 14.58 16.05
C CYS A 295 -3.24 14.61 17.15
N SER A 296 -3.68 14.78 18.41
CA SER A 296 -2.80 14.76 19.59
C SER A 296 -2.59 13.34 20.13
N GLY A 297 -1.59 13.16 21.01
CA GLY A 297 -1.37 11.89 21.70
C GLY A 297 -0.74 10.80 20.83
N LEU A 298 -0.14 11.16 19.70
CA LEU A 298 0.51 10.21 18.80
C LEU A 298 1.83 9.70 19.38
N VAL A 299 2.17 8.45 19.07
CA VAL A 299 3.38 7.77 19.56
C VAL A 299 4.63 8.44 19.03
N ASN A 300 5.58 8.75 19.92
CA ASN A 300 6.90 9.30 19.62
C ASN A 300 7.90 8.19 19.25
N GLY A 301 8.99 8.60 18.62
CA GLY A 301 10.07 7.73 18.18
C GLY A 301 10.05 7.49 16.67
N ALA A 302 11.20 7.75 16.04
CA ALA A 302 11.40 7.52 14.61
C ALA A 302 11.42 6.01 14.33
N ALA A 303 10.62 5.56 13.37
CA ALA A 303 10.52 4.17 12.94
C ALA A 303 9.97 4.11 11.51
N PRO A 304 10.06 2.96 10.83
CA PRO A 304 9.26 2.73 9.63
C PRO A 304 7.78 2.89 9.95
N ARG A 305 7.01 3.49 9.04
CA ARG A 305 5.58 3.75 9.24
C ARG A 305 4.79 3.43 7.99
N THR A 306 3.57 2.95 8.19
CA THR A 306 2.56 2.76 7.15
C THR A 306 1.32 3.54 7.52
N ALA A 307 0.75 4.27 6.57
CA ALA A 307 -0.44 5.07 6.78
C ALA A 307 -1.31 5.13 5.52
N VAL A 308 -2.58 5.47 5.72
CA VAL A 308 -3.52 5.72 4.62
C VAL A 308 -4.20 7.05 4.86
N GLY A 309 -4.24 7.89 3.83
CA GLY A 309 -4.88 9.20 3.87
C GLY A 309 -5.98 9.36 2.83
N LEU A 310 -6.99 10.15 3.15
CA LEU A 310 -8.08 10.53 2.25
C LEU A 310 -8.05 12.04 2.04
N LYS A 311 -7.97 12.45 0.77
CA LYS A 311 -8.04 13.87 0.37
C LYS A 311 -9.48 14.32 0.26
N ARG A 312 -9.69 15.65 0.22
CA ARG A 312 -11.03 16.25 0.09
C ARG A 312 -11.74 15.88 -1.21
N ASP A 313 -11.00 15.63 -2.29
CA ASP A 313 -11.51 15.23 -3.59
C ASP A 313 -11.82 13.73 -3.70
N GLY A 314 -11.65 12.97 -2.62
CA GLY A 314 -11.83 11.52 -2.57
C GLY A 314 -10.61 10.71 -2.98
N SER A 315 -9.50 11.36 -3.35
CA SER A 315 -8.25 10.65 -3.65
C SER A 315 -7.66 10.00 -2.41
N LEU A 316 -7.20 8.76 -2.56
CA LEU A 316 -6.56 7.95 -1.53
C LEU A 316 -5.04 8.09 -1.61
N VAL A 317 -4.38 8.16 -0.47
CA VAL A 317 -2.93 8.12 -0.34
C VAL A 317 -2.55 6.86 0.42
N LEU A 318 -1.84 5.93 -0.23
CA LEU A 318 -1.17 4.81 0.43
C LEU A 318 0.27 5.26 0.70
N TYR A 319 0.72 5.23 1.95
CA TYR A 319 1.98 5.83 2.37
C TYR A 319 2.84 4.86 3.17
N THR A 320 4.14 4.82 2.85
CA THR A 320 5.18 4.19 3.66
C THR A 320 6.38 5.11 3.81
N ILE A 321 7.06 5.01 4.94
CA ILE A 321 8.39 5.59 5.14
C ILE A 321 9.30 4.52 5.74
N ASP A 322 10.44 4.28 5.10
CA ASP A 322 11.46 3.38 5.61
C ASP A 322 12.08 3.91 6.90
N GLY A 323 12.72 3.04 7.68
CA GLY A 323 13.36 3.50 8.92
C GLY A 323 14.27 2.48 9.58
N ARG A 324 14.89 2.90 10.70
CA ARG A 324 15.83 2.09 11.49
C ARG A 324 17.08 1.65 10.71
N GLN A 325 17.45 2.39 9.66
CA GLN A 325 18.58 2.10 8.78
C GLN A 325 19.40 3.37 8.59
N SER A 326 20.38 3.58 9.49
CA SER A 326 21.26 4.75 9.42
C SER A 326 22.01 4.82 8.09
N GLY A 327 22.13 6.02 7.52
CA GLY A 327 22.71 6.29 6.21
C GLY A 327 21.77 5.97 5.04
N TYR A 328 20.54 5.49 5.31
CA TYR A 328 19.52 5.25 4.30
C TYR A 328 18.17 5.88 4.69
N SER A 329 17.58 5.46 5.81
CA SER A 329 16.36 6.06 6.34
C SER A 329 16.24 5.84 7.84
N ILE A 330 16.15 6.95 8.58
CA ILE A 330 15.92 6.89 10.03
C ILE A 330 14.46 6.61 10.39
N GLY A 331 13.53 6.93 9.48
CA GLY A 331 12.10 6.87 9.70
C GLY A 331 11.50 8.16 10.27
N ALA A 332 10.24 8.06 10.70
CA ALA A 332 9.49 9.20 11.22
C ALA A 332 8.68 8.84 12.47
N THR A 333 8.37 9.84 13.29
CA THR A 333 7.37 9.73 14.36
C THR A 333 5.95 9.70 13.74
N LEU A 334 4.93 9.24 14.47
CA LEU A 334 3.55 9.30 13.98
C LEU A 334 3.08 10.75 13.80
N THR A 335 3.56 11.70 14.62
CA THR A 335 3.27 13.13 14.43
C THR A 335 3.83 13.65 13.11
N GLN A 336 5.07 13.31 12.77
CA GLN A 336 5.68 13.69 11.49
C GLN A 336 4.96 13.07 10.29
N VAL A 337 4.51 11.82 10.41
CA VAL A 337 3.67 11.20 9.37
C VAL A 337 2.33 11.93 9.25
N ALA A 338 1.69 12.30 10.37
CA ALA A 338 0.44 13.06 10.33
C ALA A 338 0.62 14.43 9.67
N GLU A 339 1.69 15.16 10.02
CA GLU A 339 2.07 16.43 9.37
C GLU A 339 2.29 16.23 7.87
N ARG A 340 3.03 15.18 7.48
CA ARG A 340 3.27 14.84 6.07
C ARG A 340 1.97 14.51 5.33
N MET A 341 1.02 13.81 5.96
CA MET A 341 -0.29 13.55 5.38
C MET A 341 -1.08 14.84 5.11
N VAL A 342 -0.99 15.83 6.02
CA VAL A 342 -1.59 17.16 5.81
C VAL A 342 -0.90 17.88 4.63
N GLU A 343 0.43 17.86 4.54
CA GLU A 343 1.18 18.40 3.40
C GLU A 343 0.79 17.75 2.06
N LEU A 344 0.51 16.44 2.06
CA LEU A 344 0.00 15.71 0.90
C LEU A 344 -1.47 16.02 0.57
N GLY A 345 -2.16 16.86 1.38
CA GLY A 345 -3.53 17.31 1.17
C GLY A 345 -4.60 16.39 1.77
N CYS A 346 -4.23 15.46 2.65
CA CYS A 346 -5.19 14.59 3.32
C CYS A 346 -6.01 15.37 4.37
N VAL A 347 -7.31 15.13 4.39
CA VAL A 347 -8.23 15.68 5.42
C VAL A 347 -8.52 14.67 6.51
N THR A 348 -8.32 13.39 6.23
CA THR A 348 -8.36 12.28 7.20
C THR A 348 -7.21 11.35 6.92
N ALA A 349 -6.52 10.87 7.96
CA ALA A 349 -5.48 9.84 7.81
C ALA A 349 -5.47 8.89 9.02
N LEU A 350 -5.20 7.63 8.76
CA LEU A 350 -5.13 6.55 9.75
C LEU A 350 -3.77 5.84 9.67
N SER A 351 -3.24 5.42 10.83
CA SER A 351 -2.02 4.62 10.92
C SER A 351 -2.34 3.13 10.80
N LEU A 352 -1.63 2.46 9.93
CA LEU A 352 -1.55 1.01 9.85
C LEU A 352 -0.32 0.49 10.61
N ASP A 353 -0.11 -0.84 10.62
CA ASP A 353 1.03 -1.44 11.34
C ASP A 353 2.36 -0.99 10.72
N GLY A 354 3.23 -0.52 11.59
CA GLY A 354 4.51 0.06 11.23
C GLY A 354 5.70 -0.82 11.62
N GLY A 355 6.87 -0.18 11.73
CA GLY A 355 8.08 -0.87 12.14
C GLY A 355 8.50 -1.94 11.13
N GLY A 356 8.73 -3.17 11.59
CA GLY A 356 9.14 -4.29 10.73
C GLY A 356 8.04 -4.76 9.76
N SER A 357 6.78 -4.36 9.97
CA SER A 357 5.65 -4.71 9.10
C SER A 357 5.53 -3.79 7.88
N THR A 358 6.11 -2.59 7.93
CA THR A 358 6.08 -1.62 6.82
C THR A 358 6.63 -2.26 5.55
N ALA A 359 5.80 -2.31 4.52
CA ALA A 359 6.13 -2.81 3.19
C ALA A 359 5.17 -2.26 2.14
N MET A 360 5.71 -1.84 0.99
CA MET A 360 4.96 -1.45 -0.19
C MET A 360 5.47 -2.20 -1.41
N VAL A 361 4.56 -2.74 -2.19
CA VAL A 361 4.84 -3.25 -3.53
C VAL A 361 4.18 -2.35 -4.58
N ALA A 362 4.79 -2.24 -5.74
CA ALA A 362 4.20 -1.60 -6.91
C ALA A 362 4.67 -2.28 -8.20
N THR A 363 3.88 -2.17 -9.25
CA THR A 363 4.29 -2.60 -10.58
C THR A 363 4.85 -1.41 -11.35
N SER A 364 6.16 -1.43 -11.59
CA SER A 364 6.80 -0.45 -12.48
C SER A 364 6.15 -0.51 -13.88
N PRO A 365 6.00 0.63 -14.55
CA PRO A 365 5.38 0.64 -15.89
C PRO A 365 6.07 -0.24 -16.94
N ASP A 366 7.36 -0.53 -16.79
CA ASP A 366 8.12 -1.44 -17.67
C ASP A 366 8.01 -2.92 -17.27
N SER A 367 7.19 -3.25 -16.25
CA SER A 367 7.00 -4.59 -15.69
C SER A 367 5.54 -5.04 -15.77
N THR A 368 5.33 -6.35 -15.77
CA THR A 368 4.01 -6.99 -15.64
C THR A 368 3.76 -7.57 -14.25
N VAL A 369 4.77 -7.57 -13.38
CA VAL A 369 4.69 -8.10 -12.01
C VAL A 369 5.12 -7.04 -11.01
N SER A 370 4.47 -7.05 -9.86
CA SER A 370 4.79 -6.15 -8.76
C SER A 370 6.08 -6.55 -8.05
N THR A 371 6.81 -5.55 -7.57
CA THR A 371 8.03 -5.72 -6.79
C THR A 371 7.98 -4.83 -5.56
N LEU A 372 8.78 -5.18 -4.56
CA LEU A 372 8.96 -4.36 -3.35
C LEU A 372 9.66 -3.05 -3.72
N VAL A 373 9.08 -1.91 -3.31
CA VAL A 373 9.62 -0.55 -3.59
C VAL A 373 10.32 0.07 -2.39
N ASP A 374 9.98 -0.34 -1.19
CA ASP A 374 10.65 0.06 0.05
C ASP A 374 11.69 -0.99 0.51
N LYS A 375 12.46 -0.63 1.55
CA LYS A 375 13.50 -1.48 2.12
C LYS A 375 13.14 -1.86 3.55
N PRO A 376 12.63 -3.09 3.77
CA PRO A 376 12.23 -3.54 5.09
C PRO A 376 13.35 -3.45 6.14
N SER A 377 13.05 -2.89 7.30
CA SER A 377 14.03 -2.63 8.36
C SER A 377 14.68 -3.89 8.96
N GLY A 378 14.06 -5.06 8.77
CA GLY A 378 14.58 -6.38 9.18
C GLY A 378 15.39 -7.08 8.10
N GLY A 379 15.64 -6.46 6.94
CA GLY A 379 16.30 -7.06 5.78
C GLY A 379 15.39 -7.92 4.89
N SER A 380 14.20 -8.25 5.36
CA SER A 380 13.14 -8.94 4.60
C SER A 380 11.76 -8.51 5.09
N GLU A 381 10.73 -8.69 4.24
CA GLU A 381 9.35 -8.43 4.62
C GLU A 381 8.92 -9.30 5.80
N ARG A 382 8.16 -8.72 6.71
CA ARG A 382 7.43 -9.44 7.75
C ARG A 382 6.11 -9.94 7.18
N ALA A 383 5.76 -11.19 7.50
CA ALA A 383 4.41 -11.68 7.28
C ALA A 383 3.44 -10.99 8.26
N VAL A 384 2.32 -10.50 7.74
CA VAL A 384 1.28 -9.74 8.43
C VAL A 384 -0.10 -10.30 8.12
N THR A 385 -1.12 -9.87 8.84
CA THR A 385 -2.44 -10.48 8.80
C THR A 385 -3.25 -10.10 7.56
N ASN A 386 -3.12 -8.86 7.07
CA ASN A 386 -3.90 -8.34 5.95
C ASN A 386 -3.19 -7.19 5.22
N HIS A 387 -3.71 -6.82 4.06
CA HIS A 387 -3.09 -5.88 3.12
C HIS A 387 -4.14 -5.05 2.40
N ILE A 388 -3.76 -3.87 1.92
CA ILE A 388 -4.51 -3.07 0.95
C ILE A 388 -3.80 -3.16 -0.39
N PHE A 389 -4.55 -3.43 -1.45
CA PHE A 389 -4.05 -3.41 -2.82
C PHE A 389 -4.91 -2.51 -3.71
N LEU A 390 -4.26 -1.83 -4.63
CA LEU A 390 -4.86 -1.25 -5.82
C LEU A 390 -4.65 -2.25 -6.96
N VAL A 391 -5.76 -2.72 -7.54
CA VAL A 391 -5.73 -3.74 -8.60
C VAL A 391 -6.44 -3.24 -9.86
N ALA A 392 -5.97 -3.69 -11.02
CA ALA A 392 -6.55 -3.42 -12.32
C ALA A 392 -6.70 -4.72 -13.12
N ASP A 393 -7.37 -4.64 -14.28
CA ASP A 393 -7.40 -5.72 -15.26
C ASP A 393 -6.00 -5.93 -15.85
N SER A 394 -5.60 -7.18 -16.06
CA SER A 394 -4.31 -7.58 -16.64
C SER A 394 -4.37 -7.83 -18.15
N GLN A 395 -5.53 -7.62 -18.82
CA GLN A 395 -5.68 -7.90 -20.25
C GLN A 395 -5.06 -6.80 -21.12
N PRO A 396 -4.11 -7.14 -22.02
CA PRO A 396 -3.48 -6.16 -22.88
C PRO A 396 -4.44 -5.71 -24.02
N THR A 397 -4.42 -4.42 -24.32
CA THR A 397 -5.15 -3.86 -25.49
C THR A 397 -4.33 -3.87 -26.76
N ASN A 398 -3.01 -3.94 -26.66
CA ASN A 398 -2.05 -3.85 -27.76
C ASN A 398 -2.15 -2.54 -28.59
N ILE A 399 -2.72 -1.49 -28.01
CA ILE A 399 -2.81 -0.14 -28.62
C ILE A 399 -1.97 0.80 -27.77
N VAL A 400 -0.93 1.41 -28.33
CA VAL A 400 -0.10 2.38 -27.59
C VAL A 400 -0.96 3.49 -27.01
N GLY A 401 -0.94 3.65 -25.69
CA GLY A 401 -1.63 4.71 -24.95
C GLY A 401 -0.67 5.64 -24.22
N HIS A 402 0.43 5.09 -23.71
CA HIS A 402 1.35 5.82 -22.85
C HIS A 402 2.81 5.48 -23.18
N VAL A 403 3.74 6.30 -22.66
CA VAL A 403 5.18 6.03 -22.70
C VAL A 403 5.74 6.23 -21.30
N TYR A 404 6.48 5.25 -20.84
CA TYR A 404 7.31 5.34 -19.65
C TYR A 404 8.73 5.75 -20.02
N LEU A 405 9.33 6.66 -19.24
CA LEU A 405 10.72 7.08 -19.37
C LEU A 405 11.31 7.31 -17.99
N GLU A 406 12.38 6.61 -17.70
CA GLU A 406 13.18 6.76 -16.48
C GLU A 406 14.66 6.93 -16.85
N SER A 407 15.39 7.70 -16.05
CA SER A 407 16.84 7.79 -16.07
C SER A 407 17.46 7.16 -14.84
N GLU A 408 18.58 6.48 -15.00
CA GLU A 408 19.35 5.88 -13.90
C GLU A 408 19.67 6.89 -12.79
N SER A 409 19.84 8.16 -13.14
CA SER A 409 20.02 9.26 -12.21
C SER A 409 19.54 10.57 -12.81
N THR A 410 18.97 11.44 -11.99
CA THR A 410 18.63 12.82 -12.34
C THR A 410 19.72 13.82 -12.00
N ARG A 411 20.85 13.37 -11.39
CA ARG A 411 22.00 14.19 -10.97
C ARG A 411 23.28 13.54 -11.43
N VAL A 412 23.98 14.19 -12.35
CA VAL A 412 25.12 13.60 -13.04
C VAL A 412 26.30 14.56 -13.11
N LEU A 413 27.51 14.04 -13.18
CA LEU A 413 28.69 14.84 -13.48
C LEU A 413 28.74 15.22 -14.97
N PRO A 414 29.52 16.25 -15.37
CA PRO A 414 29.79 16.55 -16.77
C PRO A 414 30.28 15.31 -17.52
N ASN A 415 29.80 15.12 -18.75
CA ASN A 415 30.13 14.02 -19.65
C ASN A 415 29.78 12.61 -19.13
N ALA A 416 29.03 12.49 -18.04
CA ALA A 416 28.58 11.20 -17.51
C ALA A 416 27.70 10.47 -18.51
N GLN A 417 27.82 9.15 -18.55
CA GLN A 417 26.92 8.26 -19.27
C GLN A 417 25.76 7.87 -18.37
N VAL A 418 24.53 8.09 -18.84
CA VAL A 418 23.29 7.86 -18.09
C VAL A 418 22.43 6.87 -18.86
N LYS A 419 22.13 5.73 -18.25
CA LYS A 419 21.22 4.77 -18.81
C LYS A 419 19.78 5.28 -18.74
N LEU A 420 19.05 5.15 -19.83
CA LEU A 420 17.64 5.49 -19.96
C LEU A 420 16.83 4.20 -20.13
N THR A 421 15.73 4.09 -19.42
CA THR A 421 14.72 3.04 -19.61
C THR A 421 13.49 3.68 -20.23
N ALA A 422 13.11 3.22 -21.43
CA ALA A 422 11.95 3.76 -22.13
C ALA A 422 11.09 2.62 -22.67
N THR A 423 9.80 2.63 -22.36
CA THR A 423 8.86 1.56 -22.69
C THR A 423 7.54 2.16 -23.16
N ALA A 424 7.02 1.68 -24.31
CA ALA A 424 5.66 1.99 -24.71
C ALA A 424 4.69 1.12 -23.90
N LEU A 425 3.63 1.74 -23.43
CA LEU A 425 2.55 1.05 -22.70
C LEU A 425 1.28 1.10 -23.54
N ASP A 426 0.49 0.07 -23.43
CA ASP A 426 -0.84 0.10 -24.04
C ASP A 426 -1.82 0.97 -23.25
N THR A 427 -3.06 1.08 -23.73
CA THR A 427 -4.09 1.89 -23.04
C THR A 427 -4.51 1.34 -21.68
N ASN A 428 -4.08 0.12 -21.30
CA ASN A 428 -4.25 -0.47 -19.97
C ASN A 428 -2.97 -0.43 -19.11
N TYR A 429 -1.97 0.41 -19.51
CA TYR A 429 -0.67 0.55 -18.83
C TYR A 429 0.15 -0.74 -18.79
N ILE A 430 -0.06 -1.64 -19.77
CA ILE A 430 0.71 -2.88 -19.88
C ILE A 430 1.89 -2.65 -20.85
N PRO A 431 3.13 -3.04 -20.48
CA PRO A 431 4.30 -2.82 -21.31
C PRO A 431 4.22 -3.61 -22.63
N MET A 432 4.60 -2.95 -23.72
CA MET A 432 4.54 -3.48 -25.08
C MET A 432 5.95 -3.80 -25.59
N ALA A 433 6.37 -5.06 -25.45
CA ALA A 433 7.75 -5.52 -25.74
C ALA A 433 8.27 -5.22 -27.15
N ASN A 434 7.40 -5.10 -28.15
CA ASN A 434 7.78 -4.94 -29.56
C ASN A 434 7.50 -3.54 -30.12
N SER A 435 7.26 -2.53 -29.27
CA SER A 435 6.99 -1.17 -29.71
C SER A 435 8.27 -0.35 -29.74
N ASN A 436 8.52 0.33 -30.87
CA ASN A 436 9.67 1.24 -31.00
C ASN A 436 9.40 2.50 -30.19
N VAL A 437 10.28 2.80 -29.25
CA VAL A 437 10.34 4.08 -28.54
C VAL A 437 11.52 4.88 -29.06
N SER A 438 11.27 6.09 -29.52
CA SER A 438 12.34 7.00 -29.97
C SER A 438 12.73 7.91 -28.81
N LEU A 439 14.04 8.06 -28.58
CA LEU A 439 14.62 8.93 -27.56
C LEU A 439 15.28 10.15 -28.21
N ARG A 440 15.09 11.31 -27.59
CA ARG A 440 15.73 12.57 -27.98
C ARG A 440 16.10 13.38 -26.74
N ALA A 441 17.26 13.99 -26.75
CA ALA A 441 17.69 14.98 -25.77
C ALA A 441 17.79 16.37 -26.41
N ASP A 442 17.52 17.40 -25.64
CA ASP A 442 17.71 18.81 -26.06
C ASP A 442 19.18 19.21 -26.02
N LYS A 443 19.99 18.53 -25.20
CA LYS A 443 21.45 18.73 -25.04
C LYS A 443 22.13 17.38 -24.81
N GLY A 444 23.45 17.33 -25.05
CA GLY A 444 24.19 16.07 -24.99
C GLY A 444 23.92 15.18 -26.23
N THR A 445 24.27 13.92 -26.16
CA THR A 445 24.07 12.94 -27.23
C THR A 445 23.49 11.65 -26.72
N ILE A 446 22.58 11.03 -27.48
CA ILE A 446 22.03 9.72 -27.14
C ILE A 446 22.56 8.72 -28.17
N ASP A 447 23.11 7.61 -27.66
CA ASP A 447 23.47 6.42 -28.42
C ASP A 447 22.73 5.22 -27.87
N GLY A 448 21.81 4.65 -28.66
CA GLY A 448 20.87 3.64 -28.19
C GLY A 448 20.00 4.16 -27.05
N ASN A 449 20.22 3.65 -25.86
CA ASN A 449 19.53 4.06 -24.64
C ASN A 449 20.47 4.71 -23.59
N VAL A 450 21.64 5.21 -24.03
CA VAL A 450 22.61 5.88 -23.16
C VAL A 450 22.72 7.33 -23.56
N LEU A 451 22.43 8.24 -22.63
CA LEU A 451 22.69 9.67 -22.76
C LEU A 451 24.13 9.95 -22.29
N THR A 452 24.92 10.62 -23.11
CA THR A 452 26.13 11.31 -22.68
C THR A 452 25.76 12.75 -22.32
N ALA A 453 25.87 13.10 -21.04
CA ALA A 453 25.51 14.41 -20.52
C ALA A 453 26.42 15.52 -21.10
N PRO A 454 25.94 16.76 -21.27
CA PRO A 454 26.78 17.88 -21.67
C PRO A 454 27.71 18.33 -20.54
N ALA A 455 28.53 19.34 -20.79
CA ALA A 455 29.44 19.91 -19.79
C ALA A 455 28.74 20.64 -18.64
N SER A 456 27.49 21.10 -18.83
CA SER A 456 26.73 21.82 -17.78
C SER A 456 25.24 21.97 -18.15
N GLY A 457 24.44 22.36 -17.16
CA GLY A 457 23.02 22.72 -17.29
C GLY A 457 22.09 21.51 -17.12
N THR A 458 20.81 21.73 -17.33
CA THR A 458 19.79 20.68 -17.29
C THR A 458 19.54 20.14 -18.67
N VAL A 459 19.43 18.81 -18.80
CA VAL A 459 19.07 18.10 -20.02
C VAL A 459 17.63 17.64 -19.91
N THR A 460 16.83 17.89 -20.94
CA THR A 460 15.51 17.31 -21.08
C THR A 460 15.55 16.15 -22.09
N VAL A 461 15.27 14.95 -21.60
CA VAL A 461 15.12 13.76 -22.46
C VAL A 461 13.63 13.55 -22.73
N THR A 462 13.29 13.29 -23.98
CA THR A 462 11.93 12.98 -24.43
C THR A 462 11.90 11.60 -25.09
N ALA A 463 10.97 10.76 -24.67
CA ALA A 463 10.64 9.48 -25.29
C ALA A 463 9.29 9.59 -26.02
N ASN A 464 9.19 9.01 -27.23
CA ASN A 464 7.96 9.02 -28.01
C ASN A 464 7.65 7.64 -28.60
N ALA A 465 6.39 7.25 -28.58
CA ALA A 465 5.86 6.07 -29.25
C ALA A 465 4.37 6.24 -29.56
N GLY A 466 3.91 5.88 -30.77
CA GLY A 466 2.49 5.82 -31.14
C GLY A 466 1.67 7.11 -30.92
N GLY A 467 2.32 8.27 -30.86
CA GLY A 467 1.69 9.56 -30.56
C GLY A 467 1.70 9.95 -29.07
N ALA A 468 2.07 9.04 -28.18
CA ALA A 468 2.30 9.33 -26.76
C ALA A 468 3.75 9.77 -26.53
N SER A 469 4.00 10.55 -25.47
CA SER A 469 5.33 11.04 -25.09
C SER A 469 5.51 11.11 -23.58
N ALA A 470 6.76 10.95 -23.12
CA ALA A 470 7.19 11.18 -21.75
C ALA A 470 8.48 12.00 -21.72
N GLN A 471 8.73 12.71 -20.63
CA GLN A 471 9.95 13.51 -20.46
C GLN A 471 10.55 13.29 -19.06
N THR A 472 11.88 13.35 -19.00
CA THR A 472 12.65 13.43 -17.75
C THR A 472 13.70 14.52 -17.84
N LYS A 473 14.07 15.10 -16.68
CA LYS A 473 15.12 16.12 -16.57
C LYS A 473 16.31 15.57 -15.81
N ILE A 474 17.51 15.87 -16.29
CA ILE A 474 18.76 15.43 -15.71
C ILE A 474 19.64 16.66 -15.51
N ASP A 475 20.04 16.92 -14.27
CA ASP A 475 20.87 18.06 -13.89
C ASP A 475 22.36 17.70 -13.89
N VAL A 476 23.17 18.48 -14.61
CA VAL A 476 24.61 18.32 -14.63
C VAL A 476 25.23 19.15 -13.50
N ILE A 477 25.73 18.46 -12.49
CA ILE A 477 26.30 19.04 -11.28
C ILE A 477 27.78 19.38 -11.54
N THR A 478 28.07 20.65 -11.74
CA THR A 478 29.43 21.14 -11.97
C THR A 478 30.17 21.53 -10.69
N GLN A 479 29.43 21.75 -9.60
CA GLN A 479 29.96 22.10 -8.29
C GLN A 479 29.35 21.20 -7.22
N PRO A 480 29.86 19.98 -7.04
CA PRO A 480 29.44 19.11 -5.95
C PRO A 480 29.92 19.64 -4.60
N ASP A 481 29.20 19.31 -3.53
CA ASP A 481 29.54 19.75 -2.16
C ASP A 481 30.83 19.08 -1.64
N SER A 482 31.10 17.86 -2.09
CA SER A 482 32.29 17.12 -1.73
C SER A 482 32.73 16.16 -2.82
N ILE A 483 34.04 15.91 -2.88
CA ILE A 483 34.67 14.92 -3.75
C ILE A 483 35.50 13.99 -2.88
N SER A 484 35.34 12.69 -3.09
CA SER A 484 36.16 11.66 -2.44
C SER A 484 37.01 10.95 -3.48
N VAL A 485 38.35 10.99 -3.28
CA VAL A 485 39.32 10.24 -4.10
C VAL A 485 39.62 8.91 -3.42
N ARG A 486 39.68 7.84 -4.19
CA ARG A 486 39.95 6.48 -3.70
C ARG A 486 41.06 5.80 -4.50
N GLN A 487 41.88 5.03 -3.80
CA GLN A 487 42.86 4.09 -4.37
C GLN A 487 42.48 2.68 -3.91
N ASN A 488 42.25 1.75 -4.86
CA ASN A 488 41.83 0.38 -4.55
C ASN A 488 40.56 0.31 -3.65
N GLY A 489 39.60 1.20 -3.90
CA GLY A 489 38.35 1.30 -3.14
C GLY A 489 38.42 1.99 -1.78
N LYS A 490 39.62 2.34 -1.28
CA LYS A 490 39.82 3.08 0.01
C LYS A 490 40.01 4.57 -0.24
N ALA A 491 39.34 5.40 0.55
CA ALA A 491 39.50 6.84 0.49
C ALA A 491 40.95 7.22 0.85
N VAL A 492 41.54 8.14 0.08
CA VAL A 492 42.89 8.64 0.28
C VAL A 492 42.91 10.17 0.21
N SER A 493 43.66 10.80 1.09
CA SER A 493 43.95 12.26 1.07
C SER A 493 45.31 12.56 0.46
N ALA A 494 46.19 11.59 0.40
CA ALA A 494 47.52 11.67 -0.20
C ALA A 494 47.95 10.27 -0.66
N ILE A 495 48.81 10.25 -1.68
CA ILE A 495 49.48 9.02 -2.16
C ILE A 495 50.96 9.29 -2.30
N THR A 496 51.78 8.31 -1.99
CA THR A 496 53.23 8.37 -2.20
C THR A 496 53.60 7.33 -3.24
N LEU A 497 54.30 7.74 -4.29
CA LEU A 497 54.77 6.87 -5.37
C LEU A 497 56.29 7.01 -5.51
N SER A 498 56.98 5.92 -5.69
CA SER A 498 58.38 5.91 -6.13
C SER A 498 58.48 6.22 -7.63
N ALA A 499 59.66 6.61 -8.08
CA ALA A 499 59.87 6.89 -9.50
C ALA A 499 59.55 5.65 -10.35
N GLY A 500 58.65 5.82 -11.33
CA GLY A 500 58.20 4.75 -12.21
C GLY A 500 56.98 3.95 -11.70
N GLU A 501 56.50 4.19 -10.49
CA GLU A 501 55.25 3.60 -9.99
C GLU A 501 54.04 4.34 -10.52
N THR A 502 52.91 3.59 -10.68
CA THR A 502 51.62 4.13 -11.10
C THR A 502 50.56 3.80 -10.07
N ALA A 503 49.60 4.68 -9.90
CA ALA A 503 48.40 4.42 -9.08
C ALA A 503 47.14 4.67 -9.89
N THR A 504 46.18 3.78 -9.75
CA THR A 504 44.83 3.97 -10.30
C THR A 504 43.95 4.60 -9.23
N LEU A 505 43.43 5.77 -9.54
CA LEU A 505 42.53 6.52 -8.66
C LEU A 505 41.12 6.54 -9.25
N THR A 506 40.12 6.53 -8.39
CA THR A 506 38.72 6.78 -8.72
C THR A 506 38.22 7.95 -7.89
N ALA A 507 37.37 8.80 -8.46
CA ALA A 507 36.70 9.86 -7.74
C ALA A 507 35.17 9.66 -7.75
N SER A 508 34.52 10.09 -6.66
CA SER A 508 33.09 10.18 -6.54
C SER A 508 32.69 11.51 -5.93
N ALA A 509 31.52 12.01 -6.26
CA ALA A 509 31.03 13.30 -5.80
C ALA A 509 29.72 13.14 -5.03
N MET A 510 29.47 14.05 -4.09
CA MET A 510 28.21 14.19 -3.38
C MET A 510 27.66 15.60 -3.62
N TYR A 511 26.35 15.70 -3.76
CA TYR A 511 25.62 16.96 -3.84
C TYR A 511 24.35 16.88 -3.02
N ARG A 512 24.17 17.81 -2.07
CA ARG A 512 23.04 17.81 -1.12
C ARG A 512 22.84 16.42 -0.50
N HIS A 513 23.89 15.89 0.16
CA HIS A 513 23.92 14.59 0.83
C HIS A 513 23.72 13.35 -0.06
N LEU A 514 23.48 13.49 -1.35
CA LEU A 514 23.26 12.36 -2.27
C LEU A 514 24.43 12.19 -3.24
N PRO A 515 24.72 10.95 -3.67
CA PRO A 515 25.73 10.70 -4.69
C PRO A 515 25.32 11.30 -6.04
N VAL A 516 26.34 11.77 -6.78
CA VAL A 516 26.21 12.26 -8.16
C VAL A 516 26.73 11.17 -9.09
N LEU A 517 25.93 10.76 -10.09
CA LEU A 517 26.34 9.75 -11.05
C LEU A 517 27.44 10.29 -11.97
N GLY A 518 28.50 9.53 -12.15
CA GLY A 518 29.58 9.83 -13.08
C GLY A 518 30.82 9.00 -12.79
N ASP A 519 31.81 9.17 -13.63
CA ASP A 519 33.11 8.49 -13.55
C ASP A 519 34.28 9.51 -13.51
N ASN A 520 35.49 9.01 -13.57
CA ASN A 520 36.72 9.84 -13.56
C ASN A 520 36.75 10.89 -14.67
N LYS A 521 36.02 10.76 -15.76
CA LYS A 521 35.94 11.72 -16.88
C LYS A 521 35.19 13.01 -16.49
N GLY A 522 34.35 12.94 -15.47
CA GLY A 522 33.60 14.08 -14.94
C GLY A 522 34.46 15.02 -14.08
N PHE A 523 35.72 14.68 -13.80
CA PHE A 523 36.64 15.46 -12.96
C PHE A 523 37.83 15.97 -13.75
N THR A 524 38.32 17.16 -13.38
CA THR A 524 39.61 17.64 -13.84
C THR A 524 40.68 17.14 -12.89
N TRP A 525 41.65 16.42 -13.41
CA TRP A 525 42.73 15.81 -12.63
C TRP A 525 44.01 16.64 -12.76
#